data_6724cf0a5ee83913529b7a2bdb5bf285
#
_entry.id   6724cf0a5ee83913529b7a2bdb5bf285
#
_cell.length_a   1.000
_cell.length_b   1.000
_cell.length_c   1.000
_cell.angle_alpha   90.00
_cell.angle_beta   90.00
_cell.angle_gamma   90.00
#
_symmetry.space_group_name_H-M   'P 1'
#
loop_
_entity.id
_entity.type
_entity.pdbx_description
1 polymer ?
#
loop_
_entity_poly.entity_id
_entity_poly.type
_entity_poly.pdbx_seq_one_letter_code
_entity_poly.pdbx_strand_id
1 'polypeptide(L)'
;DANIQIKGYEKTDYPNDFFDVVIGNVPFGAYKVNDQQYDRYNFMIHDYFLAKSIDQLRPGGVAALITTKGTMDKASPEVRRYLAERADLLGAIRLPNTAFKANAGTEVSADILFFQKKDSISKEMPEWINLGTDANGITVNQYFVQHPEMVLGKMQEVSGPFGMETTC
;
A
#
# COMPACT_ATOMS: atom_id res chain seq x y z
N ASP A 1 10.96 -17.53 -21.75
CA ASP A 1 12.12 -16.76 -21.30
C ASP A 1 11.63 -15.49 -20.59
N ALA A 2 12.10 -15.23 -19.36
CA ALA A 2 11.73 -14.06 -18.63
C ALA A 2 12.57 -12.84 -19.06
N ASN A 3 11.91 -11.67 -19.18
CA ASN A 3 12.60 -10.40 -19.36
C ASN A 3 12.97 -9.83 -17.97
N ILE A 4 14.24 -9.92 -17.60
CA ILE A 4 14.74 -9.48 -16.29
C ILE A 4 15.54 -8.20 -16.49
N GLN A 5 15.17 -7.15 -15.71
CA GLN A 5 15.89 -5.88 -15.65
C GLN A 5 16.37 -5.62 -14.23
N ILE A 6 17.63 -5.24 -14.09
CA ILE A 6 18.24 -4.89 -12.79
C ILE A 6 18.50 -3.39 -12.77
N LYS A 7 17.52 -2.63 -12.28
CA LYS A 7 17.60 -1.16 -12.14
C LYS A 7 16.58 -0.66 -11.12
N GLY A 8 16.75 0.57 -10.65
CA GLY A 8 15.75 1.22 -9.80
C GLY A 8 14.42 1.36 -10.52
N TYR A 9 13.33 1.21 -9.79
CA TYR A 9 11.98 1.28 -10.37
C TYR A 9 11.68 2.63 -11.00
N GLU A 10 12.24 3.71 -10.43
CA GLU A 10 12.16 5.07 -10.99
C GLU A 10 12.82 5.21 -12.37
N LYS A 11 13.70 4.28 -12.73
CA LYS A 11 14.38 4.22 -14.03
C LYS A 11 13.69 3.31 -15.02
N THR A 12 12.57 2.68 -14.64
CA THR A 12 11.77 1.90 -15.57
C THR A 12 10.83 2.85 -16.33
N ASP A 13 10.62 2.59 -17.60
CA ASP A 13 9.84 3.42 -18.52
C ASP A 13 8.75 2.63 -19.27
N TYR A 14 8.24 1.58 -18.64
CA TYR A 14 7.06 0.91 -19.19
C TYR A 14 5.89 1.89 -19.26
N PRO A 15 5.10 1.83 -20.34
CA PRO A 15 3.96 2.71 -20.49
C PRO A 15 2.88 2.44 -19.43
N ASN A 16 2.04 3.45 -19.18
CA ASN A 16 0.82 3.24 -18.43
C ASN A 16 -0.11 2.26 -19.18
N ASP A 17 -1.02 1.62 -18.45
CA ASP A 17 -2.02 0.70 -19.00
C ASP A 17 -1.40 -0.50 -19.78
N PHE A 18 -0.26 -1.00 -19.33
CA PHE A 18 0.52 -1.99 -20.05
C PHE A 18 0.41 -3.41 -19.50
N PHE A 19 0.51 -3.60 -18.19
CA PHE A 19 0.57 -4.93 -17.58
C PHE A 19 -0.81 -5.48 -17.23
N ASP A 20 -0.99 -6.79 -17.39
CA ASP A 20 -2.19 -7.50 -16.95
C ASP A 20 -2.21 -7.74 -15.45
N VAL A 21 -1.03 -8.00 -14.88
CA VAL A 21 -0.82 -8.30 -13.46
C VAL A 21 0.47 -7.66 -12.97
N VAL A 22 0.42 -7.09 -11.79
CA VAL A 22 1.60 -6.63 -11.05
C VAL A 22 1.61 -7.29 -9.68
N ILE A 23 2.72 -7.94 -9.35
CA ILE A 23 2.93 -8.57 -8.04
C ILE A 23 4.25 -8.07 -7.50
N GLY A 24 4.27 -7.63 -6.26
CA GLY A 24 5.51 -7.15 -5.67
C GLY A 24 5.48 -6.96 -4.17
N ASN A 25 6.68 -6.96 -3.61
CA ASN A 25 6.96 -6.51 -2.26
C ASN A 25 7.62 -5.14 -2.38
N VAL A 26 6.91 -4.07 -2.01
CA VAL A 26 7.44 -2.71 -2.16
C VAL A 26 8.54 -2.45 -1.13
N PRO A 27 9.57 -1.67 -1.49
CA PRO A 27 10.63 -1.33 -0.55
C PRO A 27 10.09 -0.42 0.56
N PHE A 28 10.58 -0.64 1.77
CA PHE A 28 10.25 0.17 2.94
C PHE A 28 11.39 1.15 3.20
N GLY A 29 11.06 2.40 3.50
CA GLY A 29 12.08 3.38 3.82
C GLY A 29 11.52 4.78 3.98
N ALA A 30 12.28 5.63 4.65
CA ALA A 30 11.93 7.03 4.88
C ALA A 30 12.57 7.96 3.84
N TYR A 31 12.68 7.52 2.60
CA TYR A 31 13.25 8.30 1.50
C TYR A 31 12.29 8.39 0.32
N LYS A 32 12.62 9.28 -0.60
CA LYS A 32 11.85 9.56 -1.81
C LYS A 32 12.72 9.31 -3.03
N VAL A 33 12.09 9.05 -4.16
CA VAL A 33 12.75 8.91 -5.46
C VAL A 33 12.28 10.02 -6.40
N ASN A 34 13.12 10.36 -7.38
CA ASN A 34 12.79 11.34 -8.40
C ASN A 34 12.20 10.64 -9.62
N ASP A 35 10.95 10.95 -9.91
CA ASP A 35 10.25 10.51 -11.12
C ASP A 35 9.29 11.63 -11.52
N GLN A 36 9.49 12.22 -12.69
CA GLN A 36 8.74 13.41 -13.15
C GLN A 36 7.23 13.21 -13.12
N GLN A 37 6.76 12.00 -13.38
CA GLN A 37 5.33 11.68 -13.35
C GLN A 37 4.73 11.84 -11.95
N TYR A 38 5.52 11.62 -10.89
CA TYR A 38 5.06 11.52 -9.49
C TYR A 38 5.62 12.60 -8.57
N ASP A 39 6.63 13.37 -9.00
CA ASP A 39 7.33 14.35 -8.14
C ASP A 39 6.39 15.36 -7.48
N ARG A 40 5.32 15.76 -8.17
CA ARG A 40 4.31 16.70 -7.61
C ARG A 40 3.55 16.15 -6.40
N TYR A 41 3.45 14.83 -6.24
CA TYR A 41 2.76 14.20 -5.11
C TYR A 41 3.67 14.01 -3.90
N ASN A 42 4.97 14.06 -4.09
CA ASN A 42 5.96 13.95 -3.03
C ASN A 42 5.81 12.65 -2.22
N PHE A 43 5.48 11.55 -2.87
CA PHE A 43 5.26 10.25 -2.22
C PHE A 43 6.54 9.69 -1.60
N MET A 44 6.38 9.03 -0.44
CA MET A 44 7.41 8.15 0.10
C MET A 44 7.62 6.95 -0.83
N ILE A 45 8.78 6.28 -0.73
CA ILE A 45 9.16 5.20 -1.66
C ILE A 45 8.08 4.12 -1.81
N HIS A 46 7.48 3.66 -0.70
CA HIS A 46 6.44 2.63 -0.75
C HIS A 46 5.16 3.13 -1.45
N ASP A 47 4.73 4.36 -1.19
CA ASP A 47 3.56 4.95 -1.85
C ASP A 47 3.81 5.23 -3.34
N TYR A 48 5.02 5.64 -3.68
CA TYR A 48 5.47 5.79 -5.07
C TYR A 48 5.37 4.47 -5.84
N PHE A 49 5.86 3.37 -5.26
CA PHE A 49 5.78 2.05 -5.89
C PHE A 49 4.33 1.60 -6.12
N LEU A 50 3.45 1.84 -5.15
CA LEU A 50 2.02 1.56 -5.30
C LEU A 50 1.40 2.38 -6.43
N ALA A 51 1.61 3.68 -6.45
CA ALA A 51 1.04 4.57 -7.46
C ALA A 51 1.52 4.20 -8.87
N LYS A 52 2.80 3.99 -9.07
CA LYS A 52 3.38 3.60 -10.35
C LYS A 52 2.90 2.22 -10.80
N SER A 53 2.82 1.25 -9.89
CA SER A 53 2.32 -0.09 -10.19
C SER A 53 0.87 -0.06 -10.69
N ILE A 54 0.02 0.72 -10.07
CA ILE A 54 -1.38 0.88 -10.49
C ILE A 54 -1.47 1.58 -11.85
N ASP A 55 -0.68 2.63 -12.09
CA ASP A 55 -0.72 3.33 -13.37
C ASP A 55 -0.26 2.44 -14.54
N GLN A 56 0.67 1.53 -14.28
CA GLN A 56 1.17 0.59 -15.30
C GLN A 56 0.26 -0.62 -15.55
N LEU A 57 -0.74 -0.86 -14.71
CA LEU A 57 -1.78 -1.85 -15.00
C LEU A 57 -2.69 -1.36 -16.12
N ARG A 58 -3.08 -2.28 -17.01
CA ARG A 58 -4.17 -2.03 -17.94
C ARG A 58 -5.52 -1.97 -17.20
N PRO A 59 -6.55 -1.33 -17.77
CA PRO A 59 -7.91 -1.42 -17.23
C PRO A 59 -8.34 -2.89 -17.06
N GLY A 60 -8.88 -3.23 -15.89
CA GLY A 60 -9.22 -4.60 -15.50
C GLY A 60 -8.03 -5.44 -15.00
N GLY A 61 -6.80 -4.96 -15.14
CA GLY A 61 -5.61 -5.61 -14.57
C GLY A 61 -5.63 -5.64 -13.06
N VAL A 62 -4.90 -6.58 -12.46
CA VAL A 62 -4.89 -6.82 -11.01
C VAL A 62 -3.49 -6.64 -10.44
N ALA A 63 -3.40 -5.97 -9.30
CA ALA A 63 -2.18 -5.86 -8.52
C ALA A 63 -2.33 -6.58 -7.18
N ALA A 64 -1.27 -7.29 -6.75
CA ALA A 64 -1.10 -7.83 -5.41
C ALA A 64 0.23 -7.32 -4.86
N LEU A 65 0.18 -6.44 -3.89
CA LEU A 65 1.34 -5.69 -3.39
C LEU A 65 1.43 -5.77 -1.87
N ILE A 66 2.64 -6.05 -1.38
CA ILE A 66 2.95 -5.99 0.05
C ILE A 66 3.56 -4.61 0.33
N THR A 67 3.00 -3.90 1.31
CA THR A 67 3.45 -2.58 1.75
C THR A 67 3.45 -2.47 3.27
N THR A 68 3.96 -1.37 3.81
CA THR A 68 3.85 -1.10 5.25
C THR A 68 2.41 -0.80 5.63
N LYS A 69 2.04 -1.02 6.91
CA LYS A 69 0.73 -0.59 7.43
C LYS A 69 0.48 0.91 7.27
N GLY A 70 1.54 1.71 7.17
CA GLY A 70 1.46 3.16 7.01
C GLY A 70 0.67 3.61 5.78
N THR A 71 0.71 2.87 4.69
CA THR A 71 -0.09 3.20 3.50
C THR A 71 -1.59 3.29 3.83
N MET A 72 -2.10 2.29 4.53
CA MET A 72 -3.52 2.22 4.91
C MET A 72 -3.87 3.11 6.11
N ASP A 73 -2.96 3.28 7.06
CA ASP A 73 -3.26 3.87 8.37
C ASP A 73 -2.74 5.29 8.57
N LYS A 74 -1.90 5.83 7.69
CA LYS A 74 -1.41 7.20 7.90
C LYS A 74 -2.52 8.24 7.85
N ALA A 75 -2.36 9.33 8.62
CA ALA A 75 -3.35 10.38 8.72
C ALA A 75 -3.65 11.06 7.37
N SER A 76 -2.62 11.34 6.56
CA SER A 76 -2.82 11.89 5.22
C SER A 76 -3.41 10.84 4.27
N PRO A 77 -4.59 11.11 3.68
CA PRO A 77 -5.23 10.18 2.75
C PRO A 77 -4.75 10.31 1.31
N GLU A 78 -3.72 11.08 1.03
CA GLU A 78 -3.34 11.50 -0.33
C GLU A 78 -3.06 10.31 -1.25
N VAL A 79 -2.23 9.34 -0.82
CA VAL A 79 -1.94 8.15 -1.64
C VAL A 79 -3.19 7.26 -1.79
N ARG A 80 -3.98 7.11 -0.73
CA ARG A 80 -5.21 6.33 -0.81
C ARG A 80 -6.22 6.92 -1.80
N ARG A 81 -6.34 8.25 -1.84
CA ARG A 81 -7.16 8.95 -2.84
C ARG A 81 -6.63 8.74 -4.25
N TYR A 82 -5.32 8.86 -4.43
CA TYR A 82 -4.69 8.60 -5.72
C TYR A 82 -5.02 7.20 -6.24
N LEU A 83 -4.86 6.19 -5.39
CA LEU A 83 -5.15 4.80 -5.74
C LEU A 83 -6.65 4.58 -5.98
N ALA A 84 -7.52 5.12 -5.12
CA ALA A 84 -8.97 4.96 -5.23
C ALA A 84 -9.58 5.60 -6.47
N GLU A 85 -9.00 6.69 -6.96
CA GLU A 85 -9.41 7.29 -8.25
C GLU A 85 -9.18 6.35 -9.43
N ARG A 86 -8.19 5.47 -9.35
CA ARG A 86 -7.67 4.63 -10.44
C ARG A 86 -8.01 3.16 -10.32
N ALA A 87 -8.24 2.67 -9.11
CA ALA A 87 -8.44 1.24 -8.85
C ALA A 87 -9.45 0.99 -7.74
N ASP A 88 -10.08 -0.18 -7.79
CA ASP A 88 -10.88 -0.72 -6.71
C ASP A 88 -10.02 -1.55 -5.77
N LEU A 89 -10.16 -1.36 -4.46
CA LEU A 89 -9.56 -2.24 -3.47
C LEU A 89 -10.41 -3.51 -3.39
N LEU A 90 -9.89 -4.61 -3.91
CA LEU A 90 -10.56 -5.92 -3.85
C LEU A 90 -10.49 -6.52 -2.46
N GLY A 91 -9.43 -6.24 -1.74
CA GLY A 91 -9.22 -6.72 -0.38
C GLY A 91 -7.86 -6.29 0.17
N ALA A 92 -7.72 -6.40 1.48
CA ALA A 92 -6.46 -6.15 2.18
C ALA A 92 -6.33 -7.13 3.34
N ILE A 93 -5.11 -7.60 3.60
CA ILE A 93 -4.79 -8.49 4.71
C ILE A 93 -3.68 -7.86 5.51
N ARG A 94 -3.90 -7.64 6.81
CA ARG A 94 -2.85 -7.17 7.73
C ARG A 94 -2.14 -8.35 8.36
N LEU A 95 -0.83 -8.38 8.18
CA LEU A 95 0.04 -9.41 8.73
C LEU A 95 0.55 -9.00 10.12
N PRO A 96 0.77 -9.97 11.03
CA PRO A 96 1.41 -9.67 12.31
C PRO A 96 2.87 -9.20 12.08
N ASN A 97 3.39 -8.39 13.01
CA ASN A 97 4.75 -7.84 12.95
C ASN A 97 5.85 -8.93 12.93
N THR A 98 5.50 -10.15 13.28
CA THR A 98 6.41 -11.30 13.27
C THR A 98 6.47 -12.00 11.91
N ALA A 99 5.62 -11.65 10.95
CA ALA A 99 5.52 -12.34 9.66
C ALA A 99 6.85 -12.42 8.89
N PHE A 100 7.69 -11.40 9.01
CA PHE A 100 9.01 -11.32 8.34
C PHE A 100 10.19 -11.54 9.26
N LYS A 101 9.96 -11.79 10.56
CA LYS A 101 11.03 -11.92 11.56
C LYS A 101 12.01 -13.05 11.23
N ALA A 102 11.50 -14.20 10.82
CA ALA A 102 12.33 -15.38 10.53
C ALA A 102 13.19 -15.21 9.28
N ASN A 103 12.69 -14.48 8.28
CA ASN A 103 13.35 -14.38 6.96
C ASN A 103 14.12 -13.08 6.76
N ALA A 104 13.66 -11.99 7.34
CA ALA A 104 14.23 -10.65 7.14
C ALA A 104 14.79 -10.01 8.43
N GLY A 105 14.61 -10.65 9.58
CA GLY A 105 15.08 -10.15 10.87
C GLY A 105 14.41 -8.84 11.32
N THR A 106 13.28 -8.48 10.72
CA THR A 106 12.57 -7.23 11.00
C THR A 106 11.18 -7.49 11.57
N GLU A 107 10.78 -6.66 12.52
CA GLU A 107 9.45 -6.67 13.15
C GLU A 107 8.67 -5.45 12.64
N VAL A 108 8.06 -5.58 11.48
CA VAL A 108 7.23 -4.56 10.87
C VAL A 108 5.84 -5.09 10.56
N SER A 109 4.82 -4.31 10.84
CA SER A 109 3.47 -4.63 10.41
C SER A 109 3.33 -4.27 8.93
N ALA A 110 2.90 -5.23 8.14
CA ALA A 110 2.73 -5.08 6.71
C ALA A 110 1.32 -5.46 6.28
N ASP A 111 0.89 -4.89 5.16
CA ASP A 111 -0.39 -5.20 4.54
C ASP A 111 -0.16 -5.79 3.15
N ILE A 112 -0.95 -6.80 2.80
CA ILE A 112 -1.09 -7.26 1.42
C ILE A 112 -2.32 -6.59 0.85
N LEU A 113 -2.16 -5.84 -0.23
CA LEU A 113 -3.23 -5.10 -0.89
C LEU A 113 -3.52 -5.70 -2.26
N PHE A 114 -4.80 -5.88 -2.56
CA PHE A 114 -5.28 -6.38 -3.85
C PHE A 114 -6.12 -5.31 -4.52
N PHE A 115 -5.69 -4.89 -5.72
CA PHE A 115 -6.38 -3.86 -6.50
C PHE A 115 -6.77 -4.38 -7.88
N GLN A 116 -7.85 -3.85 -8.43
CA GLN A 116 -8.20 -3.98 -9.82
C GLN A 116 -8.33 -2.61 -10.47
N LYS A 117 -7.63 -2.38 -11.58
CA LYS A 117 -7.65 -1.08 -12.24
C LYS A 117 -9.00 -0.80 -12.89
N LYS A 118 -9.54 0.40 -12.66
CA LYS A 118 -10.76 0.91 -13.28
C LYS A 118 -10.54 1.24 -14.75
N ASP A 119 -11.63 1.27 -15.53
CA ASP A 119 -11.60 1.68 -16.94
C ASP A 119 -11.29 3.18 -17.11
N SER A 120 -11.66 3.99 -16.14
CA SER A 120 -11.43 5.43 -16.13
C SER A 120 -11.26 5.97 -14.71
N ILE A 121 -10.68 7.16 -14.61
CA ILE A 121 -10.53 7.84 -13.31
C ILE A 121 -11.91 8.20 -12.77
N SER A 122 -12.14 7.85 -11.50
CA SER A 122 -13.35 8.16 -10.76
C SER A 122 -13.05 9.10 -9.60
N LYS A 123 -13.89 10.10 -9.40
CA LYS A 123 -13.80 11.03 -8.27
C LYS A 123 -14.62 10.57 -7.06
N GLU A 124 -15.35 9.47 -7.18
CA GLU A 124 -16.03 8.84 -6.03
C GLU A 124 -15.01 8.23 -5.10
N MET A 125 -15.09 8.59 -3.81
CA MET A 125 -14.17 8.13 -2.79
C MET A 125 -14.83 7.05 -1.93
N PRO A 126 -14.31 5.82 -1.95
CA PRO A 126 -14.77 4.74 -1.09
C PRO A 126 -14.35 4.96 0.37
N GLU A 127 -14.98 4.25 1.29
CA GLU A 127 -14.71 4.42 2.73
C GLU A 127 -13.28 4.02 3.13
N TRP A 128 -12.61 3.14 2.40
CA TRP A 128 -11.26 2.71 2.73
C TRP A 128 -10.18 3.80 2.61
N ILE A 129 -10.50 4.96 2.04
CA ILE A 129 -9.59 6.12 2.09
C ILE A 129 -9.50 6.74 3.48
N ASN A 130 -10.48 6.49 4.33
CA ASN A 130 -10.62 7.06 5.67
C ASN A 130 -10.06 6.12 6.74
N LEU A 131 -9.74 6.71 7.88
CA LEU A 131 -9.44 5.99 9.11
C LEU A 131 -10.70 5.84 9.95
N GLY A 132 -10.70 4.84 10.81
CA GLY A 132 -11.73 4.60 11.81
C GLY A 132 -11.12 4.11 13.11
N THR A 133 -11.93 3.59 13.99
CA THR A 133 -11.51 3.06 15.29
C THR A 133 -11.98 1.62 15.40
N ASP A 134 -11.07 0.71 15.73
CA ASP A 134 -11.41 -0.70 15.93
C ASP A 134 -12.13 -0.94 17.28
N ALA A 135 -12.51 -2.19 17.53
CA ALA A 135 -13.21 -2.58 18.76
C ALA A 135 -12.40 -2.33 20.04
N ASN A 136 -11.08 -2.19 19.93
CA ASN A 136 -10.16 -1.91 21.05
C ASN A 136 -9.79 -0.43 21.20
N GLY A 137 -10.42 0.45 20.41
CA GLY A 137 -10.14 1.89 20.45
C GLY A 137 -8.90 2.32 19.67
N ILE A 138 -8.33 1.45 18.83
CA ILE A 138 -7.13 1.75 18.05
C ILE A 138 -7.52 2.32 16.69
N THR A 139 -6.86 3.41 16.29
CA THR A 139 -7.05 4.01 14.97
C THR A 139 -6.42 3.14 13.89
N VAL A 140 -7.25 2.69 12.96
CA VAL A 140 -6.85 1.89 11.80
C VAL A 140 -7.62 2.34 10.57
N ASN A 141 -7.23 1.86 9.39
CA ASN A 141 -8.01 2.09 8.18
C ASN A 141 -9.44 1.56 8.34
N GLN A 142 -10.41 2.30 7.81
CA GLN A 142 -11.83 1.93 7.89
C GLN A 142 -12.10 0.54 7.30
N TYR A 143 -11.33 0.10 6.30
CA TYR A 143 -11.43 -1.25 5.76
C TYR A 143 -11.26 -2.32 6.85
N PHE A 144 -10.26 -2.17 7.72
CA PHE A 144 -10.00 -3.12 8.80
C PHE A 144 -10.99 -3.00 9.97
N VAL A 145 -11.64 -1.85 10.13
CA VAL A 145 -12.77 -1.72 11.07
C VAL A 145 -13.96 -2.55 10.58
N GLN A 146 -14.24 -2.49 9.28
CA GLN A 146 -15.35 -3.23 8.65
C GLN A 146 -15.03 -4.73 8.45
N HIS A 147 -13.73 -5.07 8.32
CA HIS A 147 -13.24 -6.42 8.07
C HIS A 147 -12.18 -6.84 9.10
N PRO A 148 -12.55 -6.97 10.38
CA PRO A 148 -11.58 -7.31 11.44
C PRO A 148 -10.97 -8.70 11.24
N GLU A 149 -11.64 -9.60 10.54
CA GLU A 149 -11.13 -10.93 10.16
C GLU A 149 -9.91 -10.89 9.23
N MET A 150 -9.69 -9.76 8.54
CA MET A 150 -8.53 -9.55 7.67
C MET A 150 -7.28 -9.07 8.42
N VAL A 151 -7.38 -8.83 9.72
CA VAL A 151 -6.23 -8.56 10.60
C VAL A 151 -5.81 -9.89 11.22
N LEU A 152 -4.70 -10.45 10.76
CA LEU A 152 -4.24 -11.78 11.18
C LEU A 152 -3.46 -11.77 12.50
N GLY A 153 -3.12 -10.59 13.01
CA GLY A 153 -2.52 -10.40 14.32
C GLY A 153 -3.49 -9.70 15.27
N LYS A 154 -2.93 -9.12 16.32
CA LYS A 154 -3.67 -8.31 17.29
C LYS A 154 -3.10 -6.89 17.30
N MET A 155 -3.91 -5.91 16.93
CA MET A 155 -3.52 -4.51 16.99
C MET A 155 -3.24 -4.09 18.43
N GLN A 156 -2.10 -3.43 18.65
CA GLN A 156 -1.64 -2.96 19.96
C GLN A 156 -1.00 -1.57 19.83
N GLU A 157 -1.06 -0.80 20.90
CA GLU A 157 -0.25 0.40 21.06
C GLU A 157 1.01 0.03 21.84
N VAL A 158 2.16 0.45 21.32
CA VAL A 158 3.48 0.21 21.93
C VAL A 158 4.26 1.52 22.03
N SER A 159 5.17 1.60 22.99
CA SER A 159 6.08 2.75 23.11
C SER A 159 7.18 2.61 22.05
N GLY A 160 7.26 3.57 21.16
CA GLY A 160 8.28 3.66 20.11
C GLY A 160 9.27 4.80 20.36
N PRO A 161 10.29 4.94 19.49
CA PRO A 161 11.32 5.98 19.61
C PRO A 161 10.78 7.41 19.58
N PHE A 162 9.62 7.62 18.96
CA PHE A 162 8.99 8.94 18.76
C PHE A 162 7.64 9.09 19.47
N GLY A 163 7.32 8.21 20.41
CA GLY A 163 6.07 8.19 21.15
C GLY A 163 5.29 6.89 21.02
N MET A 164 3.98 6.95 21.26
CA MET A 164 3.11 5.78 21.11
C MET A 164 2.90 5.46 19.63
N GLU A 165 3.13 4.21 19.28
CA GLU A 165 3.00 3.68 17.94
C GLU A 165 2.03 2.49 17.94
N THR A 166 1.38 2.23 16.83
CA THR A 166 0.57 1.04 16.67
C THR A 166 1.33 -0.07 15.96
N THR A 167 1.12 -1.29 16.39
CA THR A 167 1.68 -2.51 15.78
C THR A 167 0.62 -3.61 15.72
N CYS A 168 0.88 -4.62 14.93
CA CYS A 168 -0.01 -5.78 14.81
C CYS A 168 0.69 -7.06 15.24
#